data_b430c693dbc53f56677e3d6cb5582b38
#
_entry.id   b430c693dbc53f56677e3d6cb5582b38
#
_cell.length_a   1.000
_cell.length_b   1.000
_cell.length_c   1.000
_cell.angle_alpha   90.00
_cell.angle_beta   90.00
_cell.angle_gamma   90.00
#
_symmetry.space_group_name_H-M   'P 1'
#
loop_
_entity.id
_entity.type
_entity.pdbx_description
1 polymer ?
#
loop_
_entity_poly.entity_id
_entity_poly.type
_entity_poly.pdbx_seq_one_letter_code
_entity_poly.pdbx_strand_id
1 'polypeptide(L)'
;MPKMLSAHTKFARLVRGNTLETKNSVFVQAARNIGAGDMRILFKHILPSAIPNIIVQYTMSIGTSIITASSLSFLGMGAQPPTPEWGLLLSNGRNYMLTSWHITLFPGLAIFFTVLCFNLLGDGLRDALDPKLTD
;
A
#
# COMPACT_ATOMS: atom_id res chain seq x y z
N MET A 1 -17.02 4.30 9.29
CA MET A 1 -17.24 3.00 8.65
C MET A 1 -17.15 2.95 7.10
N PRO A 2 -17.48 3.97 6.28
CA PRO A 2 -17.41 3.85 4.81
C PRO A 2 -16.00 3.69 4.21
N LYS A 3 -14.95 4.16 4.86
CA LYS A 3 -13.57 4.10 4.33
C LYS A 3 -12.93 2.70 4.40
N MET A 4 -13.28 1.88 5.38
CA MET A 4 -12.83 0.47 5.42
C MET A 4 -13.43 -0.35 4.27
N LEU A 5 -14.70 -0.17 3.98
CA LEU A 5 -15.37 -0.80 2.83
C LEU A 5 -14.73 -0.41 1.49
N SER A 6 -14.27 0.86 1.33
CA SER A 6 -13.64 1.31 0.09
C SER A 6 -12.23 0.73 -0.12
N ALA A 7 -11.47 0.48 0.94
CA ALA A 7 -10.17 -0.17 0.85
C ALA A 7 -10.33 -1.64 0.45
N HIS A 8 -11.22 -2.38 1.08
CA HIS A 8 -11.51 -3.77 0.72
C HIS A 8 -12.00 -3.91 -0.72
N THR A 9 -12.82 -2.97 -1.22
CA THR A 9 -13.27 -3.00 -2.61
C THR A 9 -12.16 -2.72 -3.61
N LYS A 10 -11.17 -1.87 -3.28
CA LYS A 10 -10.00 -1.62 -4.13
C LYS A 10 -9.12 -2.87 -4.24
N PHE A 11 -8.81 -3.52 -3.12
CA PHE A 11 -8.04 -4.76 -3.11
C PHE A 11 -8.79 -5.90 -3.81
N ALA A 12 -10.09 -6.05 -3.56
CA ALA A 12 -10.91 -7.05 -4.23
C ALA A 12 -10.95 -6.85 -5.76
N ARG A 13 -11.05 -5.60 -6.23
CA ARG A 13 -11.00 -5.27 -7.67
C ARG A 13 -9.62 -5.56 -8.26
N LEU A 14 -8.54 -5.23 -7.55
CA LEU A 14 -7.17 -5.50 -7.98
C LEU A 14 -6.93 -7.01 -8.11
N VAL A 15 -7.27 -7.79 -7.09
CA VAL A 15 -7.15 -9.25 -7.13
C VAL A 15 -8.00 -9.84 -8.25
N ARG A 16 -9.23 -9.36 -8.42
CA ARG A 16 -10.10 -9.80 -9.51
C ARG A 16 -9.51 -9.45 -10.88
N GLY A 17 -8.97 -8.23 -11.06
CA GLY A 17 -8.32 -7.81 -12.31
C GLY A 17 -7.14 -8.71 -12.66
N ASN A 18 -6.21 -8.91 -11.73
CA ASN A 18 -5.06 -9.78 -11.90
C ASN A 18 -5.46 -11.24 -12.17
N THR A 19 -6.50 -11.73 -11.49
CA THR A 19 -7.02 -13.09 -11.70
C THR A 19 -7.62 -13.25 -13.09
N LEU A 20 -8.36 -12.25 -13.58
CA LEU A 20 -8.96 -12.30 -14.93
C LEU A 20 -7.89 -12.23 -16.02
N GLU A 21 -6.86 -11.40 -15.85
CA GLU A 21 -5.73 -11.31 -16.76
C GLU A 21 -4.96 -12.62 -16.80
N THR A 22 -4.62 -13.18 -15.65
CA THR A 22 -3.89 -14.46 -15.53
C THR A 22 -4.73 -15.64 -16.03
N LYS A 23 -6.04 -15.63 -15.79
CA LYS A 23 -6.96 -16.69 -16.27
C LYS A 23 -6.95 -16.85 -17.80
N ASN A 24 -6.76 -15.73 -18.51
CA ASN A 24 -6.73 -15.71 -19.97
C ASN A 24 -5.31 -15.91 -20.55
N SER A 25 -4.31 -16.13 -19.72
CA SER A 25 -2.94 -16.38 -20.17
C SER A 25 -2.80 -17.74 -20.83
N VAL A 26 -1.88 -17.83 -21.79
CA VAL A 26 -1.63 -19.04 -22.60
C VAL A 26 -1.31 -20.26 -21.74
N PHE A 27 -0.54 -20.08 -20.65
CA PHE A 27 -0.16 -21.19 -19.78
C PHE A 27 -1.34 -21.74 -18.95
N VAL A 28 -2.33 -20.92 -18.58
CA VAL A 28 -3.55 -21.39 -17.91
C VAL A 28 -4.44 -22.15 -18.88
N GLN A 29 -4.53 -21.69 -20.13
CA GLN A 29 -5.26 -22.42 -21.19
C GLN A 29 -4.59 -23.76 -21.49
N ALA A 30 -3.27 -23.80 -21.57
CA ALA A 30 -2.52 -25.05 -21.74
C ALA A 30 -2.76 -26.02 -20.56
N ALA A 31 -2.74 -25.53 -19.32
CA ALA A 31 -3.02 -26.35 -18.14
C ALA A 31 -4.44 -26.93 -18.15
N ARG A 32 -5.43 -26.18 -18.63
CA ARG A 32 -6.81 -26.67 -18.81
C ARG A 32 -6.91 -27.77 -19.87
N ASN A 33 -6.22 -27.60 -20.99
CA ASN A 33 -6.22 -28.57 -22.06
C ASN A 33 -5.62 -29.92 -21.63
N ILE A 34 -4.72 -29.93 -20.65
CA ILE A 34 -4.12 -31.13 -20.05
C ILE A 34 -5.02 -31.74 -18.95
N GLY A 35 -6.20 -31.15 -18.69
CA GLY A 35 -7.17 -31.66 -17.70
C GLY A 35 -6.89 -31.25 -16.26
N ALA A 36 -6.11 -30.18 -16.01
CA ALA A 36 -5.89 -29.66 -14.66
C ALA A 36 -7.18 -29.07 -14.09
N GLY A 37 -7.55 -29.51 -12.87
CA GLY A 37 -8.72 -28.98 -12.17
C GLY A 37 -8.55 -27.51 -11.78
N ASP A 38 -9.65 -26.76 -11.73
CA ASP A 38 -9.69 -25.30 -11.47
C ASP A 38 -8.98 -24.91 -10.15
N MET A 39 -9.10 -25.72 -9.09
CA MET A 39 -8.40 -25.49 -7.83
C MET A 39 -6.88 -25.60 -7.96
N ARG A 40 -6.40 -26.56 -8.75
CA ARG A 40 -4.96 -26.71 -9.01
C ARG A 40 -4.43 -25.51 -9.80
N ILE A 41 -5.17 -25.04 -10.80
CA ILE A 41 -4.82 -23.85 -11.58
C ILE A 41 -4.79 -22.62 -10.69
N LEU A 42 -5.78 -22.44 -9.80
CA LEU A 42 -5.86 -21.32 -8.89
C LEU A 42 -4.64 -21.26 -7.95
N PHE A 43 -4.37 -22.33 -7.21
CA PHE A 43 -3.31 -22.32 -6.18
C PHE A 43 -1.91 -22.45 -6.75
N LYS A 44 -1.71 -23.13 -7.88
CA LYS A 44 -0.38 -23.39 -8.43
C LYS A 44 0.07 -22.36 -9.47
N HIS A 45 -0.88 -21.68 -10.12
CA HIS A 45 -0.56 -20.77 -11.23
C HIS A 45 -1.06 -19.36 -11.01
N ILE A 46 -2.34 -19.16 -10.66
CA ILE A 46 -2.93 -17.83 -10.54
C ILE A 46 -2.48 -17.13 -9.25
N LEU A 47 -2.58 -17.79 -8.12
CA LEU A 47 -2.26 -17.19 -6.82
C LEU A 47 -0.80 -16.76 -6.72
N PRO A 48 0.20 -17.59 -7.07
CA PRO A 48 1.60 -17.17 -7.02
C PRO A 48 1.92 -15.98 -7.94
N SER A 49 1.27 -15.88 -9.10
CA SER A 49 1.48 -14.76 -10.02
C SER A 49 0.81 -13.46 -9.56
N ALA A 50 -0.23 -13.54 -8.73
CA ALA A 50 -0.93 -12.38 -8.17
C ALA A 50 -0.27 -11.83 -6.89
N ILE A 51 0.41 -12.66 -6.10
CA ILE A 51 1.05 -12.28 -4.83
C ILE A 51 2.01 -11.10 -4.98
N PRO A 52 2.93 -11.04 -5.95
CA PRO A 52 3.84 -9.91 -6.13
C PRO A 52 3.10 -8.58 -6.24
N ASN A 53 2.10 -8.51 -7.10
CA ASN A 53 1.31 -7.29 -7.32
C ASN A 53 0.54 -6.85 -6.05
N ILE A 54 0.05 -7.82 -5.27
CA ILE A 54 -0.65 -7.56 -4.01
C ILE A 54 0.32 -6.98 -2.98
N ILE A 55 1.52 -7.55 -2.83
CA ILE A 55 2.55 -7.09 -1.89
C ILE A 55 2.95 -5.65 -2.22
N VAL A 56 3.28 -5.36 -3.48
CA VAL A 56 3.65 -4.01 -3.93
C VAL A 56 2.54 -3.00 -3.64
N GLN A 57 1.31 -3.32 -4.01
CA GLN A 57 0.16 -2.45 -3.78
C GLN A 57 -0.09 -2.20 -2.28
N TYR A 58 0.09 -3.23 -1.45
CA TYR A 58 -0.05 -3.11 -0.01
C TYR A 58 1.02 -2.18 0.58
N THR A 59 2.27 -2.34 0.18
CA THR A 59 3.39 -1.51 0.64
C THR A 59 3.18 -0.04 0.28
N MET A 60 2.80 0.27 -0.95
CA MET A 60 2.48 1.64 -1.38
C MET A 60 1.28 2.23 -0.63
N SER A 61 0.28 1.40 -0.30
CA SER A 61 -0.90 1.86 0.44
C SER A 61 -0.59 2.26 1.88
N ILE A 62 0.47 1.71 2.50
CA ILE A 62 0.93 2.12 3.83
C ILE A 62 1.38 3.59 3.81
N GLY A 63 2.21 3.98 2.86
CA GLY A 63 2.69 5.37 2.71
C GLY A 63 1.53 6.36 2.56
N THR A 64 0.57 6.07 1.68
CA THR A 64 -0.60 6.93 1.49
C THR A 64 -1.51 6.97 2.72
N SER A 65 -1.60 5.89 3.48
CA SER A 65 -2.38 5.84 4.73
C SER A 65 -1.76 6.69 5.82
N ILE A 66 -0.42 6.69 5.94
CA ILE A 66 0.32 7.53 6.89
C ILE A 66 0.07 9.01 6.59
N ILE A 67 0.20 9.43 5.32
CA ILE A 67 -0.06 10.82 4.90
C ILE A 67 -1.51 11.20 5.24
N THR A 68 -2.47 10.34 4.91
CA THR A 68 -3.89 10.62 5.14
C THR A 68 -4.20 10.74 6.64
N ALA A 69 -3.70 9.82 7.46
CA ALA A 69 -3.88 9.86 8.91
C ALA A 69 -3.26 11.13 9.51
N SER A 70 -1.99 11.44 9.17
CA SER A 70 -1.30 12.63 9.65
C SER A 70 -1.99 13.93 9.22
N SER A 71 -2.52 13.99 7.99
CA SER A 71 -3.28 15.13 7.49
C SER A 71 -4.58 15.34 8.26
N LEU A 72 -5.31 14.26 8.56
CA LEU A 72 -6.53 14.34 9.36
C LEU A 72 -6.25 14.79 10.79
N SER A 73 -5.18 14.29 11.41
CA SER A 73 -4.77 14.68 12.75
C SER A 73 -4.28 16.12 12.79
N PHE A 74 -3.56 16.57 11.75
CA PHE A 74 -3.16 17.97 11.59
C PHE A 74 -4.37 18.93 11.54
N LEU A 75 -5.45 18.50 10.87
CA LEU A 75 -6.71 19.26 10.78
C LEU A 75 -7.60 19.12 12.04
N GLY A 76 -7.16 18.38 13.06
CA GLY A 76 -7.92 18.16 14.29
C GLY A 76 -9.06 17.14 14.16
N MET A 77 -9.14 16.43 13.03
CA MET A 77 -10.16 15.39 12.77
C MET A 77 -9.65 13.96 13.00
N GLY A 78 -8.40 13.81 13.43
CA GLY A 78 -7.75 12.52 13.71
C GLY A 78 -7.60 12.25 15.20
N ALA A 79 -6.42 11.77 15.60
CA ALA A 79 -6.10 11.48 16.99
C ALA A 79 -6.17 12.73 17.87
N GLN A 80 -6.72 12.56 19.07
CA GLN A 80 -6.84 13.62 20.06
C GLN A 80 -5.79 13.44 21.17
N PRO A 81 -5.34 14.54 21.81
CA PRO A 81 -4.46 14.44 22.96
C PRO A 81 -5.07 13.52 24.05
N PRO A 82 -4.28 12.73 24.76
CA PRO A 82 -2.80 12.67 24.79
C PRO A 82 -2.13 11.70 23.81
N THR A 83 -2.79 11.32 22.73
CA THR A 83 -2.25 10.30 21.80
C THR A 83 -0.98 10.80 21.10
N PRO A 84 0.16 10.08 21.19
CA PRO A 84 1.39 10.46 20.51
C PRO A 84 1.28 10.16 19.00
N GLU A 85 1.08 11.19 18.21
CA GLU A 85 0.99 11.09 16.74
C GLU A 85 1.70 12.27 16.07
N TRP A 86 2.44 12.01 15.01
CA TRP A 86 3.22 13.05 14.31
C TRP A 86 2.36 14.14 13.70
N GLY A 87 1.18 13.81 13.15
CA GLY A 87 0.25 14.80 12.62
C GLY A 87 -0.29 15.75 13.69
N LEU A 88 -0.57 15.22 14.88
CA LEU A 88 -0.98 16.02 16.04
C LEU A 88 0.16 16.92 16.56
N LEU A 89 1.40 16.40 16.59
CA LEU A 89 2.59 17.20 16.95
C LEU A 89 2.78 18.36 15.97
N LEU A 90 2.60 18.13 14.66
CA LEU A 90 2.63 19.18 13.64
C LEU A 90 1.55 20.24 13.90
N SER A 91 0.33 19.83 14.22
CA SER A 91 -0.77 20.75 14.50
C SER A 91 -0.49 21.63 15.73
N ASN A 92 0.01 21.03 16.81
CA ASN A 92 0.38 21.74 18.02
C ASN A 92 1.60 22.66 17.80
N GLY A 93 2.58 22.21 17.04
CA GLY A 93 3.80 22.95 16.73
C GLY A 93 3.57 24.18 15.86
N ARG A 94 2.46 24.24 15.11
CA ARG A 94 2.11 25.34 14.21
C ARG A 94 2.15 26.71 14.92
N ASN A 95 1.69 26.78 16.15
CA ASN A 95 1.63 28.03 16.92
C ASN A 95 3.01 28.51 17.38
N TYR A 96 4.02 27.64 17.37
CA TYR A 96 5.39 27.90 17.80
C TYR A 96 6.37 28.03 16.63
N MET A 97 5.89 28.05 15.40
CA MET A 97 6.73 27.97 14.19
C MET A 97 7.72 29.14 14.07
N LEU A 98 7.33 30.33 14.53
CA LEU A 98 8.18 31.54 14.51
C LEU A 98 9.21 31.56 15.63
N THR A 99 8.91 30.90 16.75
CA THR A 99 9.78 30.94 17.97
C THR A 99 10.63 29.68 18.07
N SER A 100 10.08 28.52 17.69
CA SER A 100 10.68 27.19 17.86
C SER A 100 10.35 26.26 16.69
N TRP A 101 10.85 26.63 15.51
CA TRP A 101 10.58 25.94 14.25
C TRP A 101 10.92 24.43 14.26
N HIS A 102 11.86 24.02 15.11
CA HIS A 102 12.27 22.62 15.24
C HIS A 102 11.15 21.71 15.74
N ILE A 103 10.20 22.21 16.52
CA ILE A 103 9.07 21.42 17.04
C ILE A 103 8.17 20.92 15.89
N THR A 104 8.08 21.70 14.82
CA THR A 104 7.30 21.33 13.63
C THR A 104 8.14 20.54 12.61
N LEU A 105 9.42 20.87 12.51
CA LEU A 105 10.31 20.25 11.53
C LEU A 105 10.51 18.75 11.79
N PHE A 106 10.81 18.35 13.02
CA PHE A 106 11.12 16.94 13.33
C PHE A 106 9.96 15.98 13.05
N PRO A 107 8.71 16.23 13.48
CA PRO A 107 7.58 15.38 13.10
C PRO A 107 7.33 15.36 11.59
N GLY A 108 7.51 16.50 10.90
CA GLY A 108 7.40 16.58 9.45
C GLY A 108 8.42 15.70 8.72
N LEU A 109 9.69 15.75 9.15
CA LEU A 109 10.75 14.90 8.63
C LEU A 109 10.49 13.41 8.94
N ALA A 110 9.98 13.10 10.12
CA ALA A 110 9.63 11.72 10.49
C ALA A 110 8.57 11.14 9.54
N ILE A 111 7.50 11.90 9.25
CA ILE A 111 6.49 11.49 8.27
C ILE A 111 7.12 11.34 6.89
N PHE A 112 7.90 12.33 6.44
CA PHE A 112 8.53 12.35 5.12
C PHE A 112 9.43 11.13 4.91
N PHE A 113 10.37 10.87 5.82
CA PHE A 113 11.28 9.73 5.69
C PHE A 113 10.55 8.40 5.79
N THR A 114 9.56 8.27 6.66
CA THR A 114 8.79 7.03 6.78
C THR A 114 8.05 6.73 5.48
N VAL A 115 7.36 7.72 4.90
CA VAL A 115 6.65 7.56 3.63
C VAL A 115 7.62 7.27 2.48
N LEU A 116 8.75 7.97 2.44
CA LEU A 116 9.81 7.73 1.43
C LEU A 116 10.33 6.30 1.50
N CYS A 117 10.64 5.79 2.71
CA CYS A 117 11.10 4.42 2.89
C CYS A 117 10.06 3.40 2.39
N PHE A 118 8.78 3.57 2.72
CA PHE A 118 7.75 2.65 2.26
C PHE A 118 7.55 2.71 0.74
N ASN A 119 7.67 3.88 0.11
CA ASN A 119 7.58 4.00 -1.34
C ASN A 119 8.77 3.33 -2.03
N LEU A 120 10.01 3.59 -1.55
CA LEU A 120 11.21 2.94 -2.09
C LEU A 120 11.20 1.41 -1.90
N LEU A 121 10.70 0.94 -0.75
CA LEU A 121 10.50 -0.49 -0.53
C LEU A 121 9.45 -1.07 -1.51
N GLY A 122 8.37 -0.35 -1.75
CA GLY A 122 7.35 -0.77 -2.72
C GLY A 122 7.89 -0.87 -4.13
N ASP A 123 8.66 0.12 -4.58
CA ASP A 123 9.30 0.13 -5.90
C ASP A 123 10.37 -0.97 -6.01
N GLY A 124 11.24 -1.13 -5.00
CA GLY A 124 12.23 -2.20 -4.97
C GLY A 124 11.60 -3.60 -4.97
N LEU A 125 10.51 -3.80 -4.25
CA LEU A 125 9.76 -5.06 -4.29
C LEU A 125 9.10 -5.30 -5.66
N ARG A 126 8.62 -4.26 -6.31
CA ARG A 126 8.08 -4.34 -7.66
C ARG A 126 9.14 -4.81 -8.64
N ASP A 127 10.31 -4.17 -8.63
CA ASP A 127 11.40 -4.50 -9.54
C ASP A 127 11.93 -5.92 -9.29
N ALA A 128 12.07 -6.32 -8.01
CA ALA A 128 12.54 -7.65 -7.64
C ALA A 128 11.54 -8.78 -7.97
N LEU A 129 10.25 -8.46 -8.00
CA LEU A 129 9.18 -9.44 -8.23
C LEU A 129 8.62 -9.41 -9.66
N ASP A 130 9.09 -8.50 -10.53
CA ASP A 130 8.65 -8.44 -11.92
C ASP A 130 9.36 -9.53 -12.74
N PRO A 131 8.63 -10.55 -13.23
CA PRO A 131 9.22 -11.65 -13.98
C PRO A 131 9.76 -11.23 -15.36
N LYS A 132 9.49 -10.02 -15.82
CA LYS A 132 9.93 -9.51 -17.13
C LYS A 132 11.38 -9.02 -17.15
N LEU A 133 12.03 -8.91 -15.99
CA LEU A 133 13.42 -8.46 -15.88
C LEU A 133 14.43 -9.63 -15.82
N THR A 134 13.99 -10.86 -16.03
CA THR A 134 14.83 -12.07 -15.91
C THR A 134 15.23 -12.67 -17.28
N ASP A 135 15.09 -11.91 -18.37
CA ASP A 135 15.56 -12.29 -19.72
C ASP A 135 16.86 -11.54 -20.08
#